data_314be6e61e8129063d1872c0de3735a8
#
_entry.id   314be6e61e8129063d1872c0de3735a8
#
_cell.length_a   1.000
_cell.length_b   1.000
_cell.length_c   1.000
_cell.angle_alpha   90.00
_cell.angle_beta   90.00
_cell.angle_gamma   90.00
#
_symmetry.space_group_name_H-M   'P 1'
#
loop_
_entity.id
_entity.type
_entity.pdbx_description
1 polymer ?
#
loop_
_entity_poly.entity_id
_entity_poly.type
_entity_poly.pdbx_seq_one_letter_code
_entity_poly.pdbx_strand_id
1 'polypeptide(L)'
;MSTNKHPILEHTNGLSLEEVNGTIKVPKGKSFWRTLLAYSGPGALVAVGYMDPGNWSTSITGGQNFQYLLMSVILISSLVAMLLQYMSAKLGIVTRMDLAQAIRARTSKSLGIVLWILTELAIMATDIAEVIGAAIALYLLFNIPLVIAVFITVFDVFLLLLLTKVGFRKIEAIVVCLIFVILFVFIYQVALSDPNWGDVLKGFVPTSETFANNPAIGGQTPLTGALGIIGATVMPHNLYLHSAVSQTREVDHDDEEDVANAVRFTTWDSNIQLSLAFLVNALLLIMGVAVFKTGTVKDPSFFGLYEALSNPATMSNGILMNVAKTGALSTLFAVALLASGQNSTITGTLTGQVIMEGFVHMRMPIWLRRLVTRLISVVPVLICVLLTRGDTVVKEHEALNNLMNNSQVFLAFALPFSMLPLLMMTNSTAEMGERFKNKRIIQLLGWISVIGLTYLNLIGLPSQIEGFFGDSPSAWEITTADSIAYVLIVAVLALLVWTVVELHKGNKRVALAAKELNEDLSE
;
A
#
# COMPACT_ATOMS: atom_id res chain seq x y z
N MET A 1 33.01 -7.78 24.31
CA MET A 1 31.77 -7.76 25.14
C MET A 1 31.36 -6.32 25.39
N SER A 2 30.58 -5.75 24.50
CA SER A 2 29.94 -4.44 24.72
C SER A 2 28.45 -4.64 24.42
N THR A 3 27.69 -4.88 25.48
CA THR A 3 26.24 -4.86 25.46
C THR A 3 25.81 -3.40 25.31
N ASN A 4 25.56 -2.94 24.08
CA ASN A 4 24.79 -1.73 23.84
C ASN A 4 23.35 -1.98 24.34
N LYS A 5 23.16 -1.81 25.64
CA LYS A 5 21.82 -1.66 26.23
C LYS A 5 21.28 -0.31 25.77
N HIS A 6 20.40 -0.32 24.79
CA HIS A 6 19.50 0.82 24.57
C HIS A 6 18.82 1.15 25.90
N PRO A 7 18.61 2.42 26.23
CA PRO A 7 18.00 2.79 27.50
C PRO A 7 16.66 2.07 27.64
N ILE A 8 16.49 1.40 28.76
CA ILE A 8 15.30 0.65 29.16
C ILE A 8 14.11 1.62 29.05
N LEU A 9 13.29 1.42 28.05
CA LEU A 9 12.05 2.16 27.87
C LEU A 9 11.02 1.55 28.84
N GLU A 10 10.48 2.38 29.72
CA GLU A 10 9.47 1.97 30.70
C GLU A 10 8.31 1.23 30.03
N HIS A 11 7.92 0.10 30.59
CA HIS A 11 6.83 -0.75 30.15
C HIS A 11 5.52 0.05 30.11
N THR A 12 5.11 0.49 28.95
CA THR A 12 3.72 0.90 28.73
C THR A 12 2.92 -0.31 28.28
N ASN A 13 1.70 -0.49 28.81
CA ASN A 13 0.78 -1.63 28.58
C ASN A 13 0.27 -1.73 27.12
N GLY A 14 1.12 -1.58 26.11
CA GLY A 14 0.81 -1.75 24.70
C GLY A 14 1.98 -2.40 23.99
N LEU A 15 1.72 -3.46 23.21
CA LEU A 15 2.72 -4.16 22.41
C LEU A 15 3.34 -3.18 21.40
N SER A 16 4.57 -2.75 21.66
CA SER A 16 5.42 -2.17 20.61
C SER A 16 5.88 -3.28 19.66
N LEU A 17 6.00 -3.01 18.36
CA LEU A 17 6.58 -3.97 17.42
C LEU A 17 8.05 -4.29 17.79
N GLU A 18 8.75 -3.37 18.43
CA GLU A 18 10.10 -3.62 18.95
C GLU A 18 10.14 -4.78 19.97
N GLU A 19 9.07 -4.96 20.76
CA GLU A 19 8.97 -6.05 21.74
C GLU A 19 8.81 -7.44 21.07
N VAL A 20 8.38 -7.46 19.81
CA VAL A 20 8.21 -8.69 19.02
C VAL A 20 9.48 -9.05 18.23
N ASN A 21 10.47 -8.14 18.17
CA ASN A 21 11.73 -8.38 17.46
C ASN A 21 12.48 -9.57 18.07
N GLY A 22 12.93 -10.51 17.20
CA GLY A 22 13.67 -11.70 17.60
C GLY A 22 12.86 -12.74 18.39
N THR A 23 11.53 -12.60 18.51
CA THR A 23 10.71 -13.53 19.33
C THR A 23 10.29 -14.80 18.59
N ILE A 24 10.32 -14.79 17.26
CA ILE A 24 9.89 -15.91 16.43
C ILE A 24 11.10 -16.76 16.06
N LYS A 25 11.20 -17.96 16.67
CA LYS A 25 12.30 -18.90 16.44
C LYS A 25 12.24 -19.48 15.05
N VAL A 26 13.40 -19.49 14.37
CA VAL A 26 13.60 -20.13 13.07
C VAL A 26 14.41 -21.41 13.25
N PRO A 27 13.89 -22.57 12.82
CA PRO A 27 14.60 -23.83 12.95
C PRO A 27 15.79 -23.89 12.01
N LYS A 28 17.01 -24.03 12.57
CA LYS A 28 18.27 -24.20 11.82
C LYS A 28 18.38 -25.62 11.24
N GLY A 29 19.00 -25.76 10.07
CA GLY A 29 19.30 -27.06 9.45
C GLY A 29 18.08 -27.85 8.91
N LYS A 30 16.94 -27.22 8.67
CA LYS A 30 15.74 -27.84 8.09
C LYS A 30 15.69 -27.69 6.56
N SER A 31 14.76 -28.43 5.93
CA SER A 31 14.52 -28.33 4.48
C SER A 31 14.08 -26.91 4.09
N PHE A 32 14.32 -26.53 2.84
CA PHE A 32 13.94 -25.22 2.28
C PHE A 32 12.50 -24.80 2.63
N TRP A 33 11.52 -25.69 2.40
CA TRP A 33 10.11 -25.38 2.64
C TRP A 33 9.76 -25.14 4.12
N ARG A 34 10.41 -25.89 5.04
CA ARG A 34 10.20 -25.68 6.49
C ARG A 34 10.82 -24.36 6.96
N THR A 35 11.97 -24.00 6.43
CA THR A 35 12.61 -22.73 6.72
C THR A 35 11.80 -21.57 6.13
N LEU A 36 11.34 -21.69 4.89
CA LEU A 36 10.47 -20.69 4.26
C LEU A 36 9.18 -20.47 5.07
N LEU A 37 8.51 -21.51 5.52
CA LEU A 37 7.32 -21.41 6.37
C LEU A 37 7.60 -20.74 7.73
N ALA A 38 8.81 -20.88 8.28
CA ALA A 38 9.19 -20.20 9.53
C ALA A 38 9.40 -18.70 9.30
N TYR A 39 9.96 -18.32 8.14
CA TYR A 39 10.10 -16.92 7.74
C TYR A 39 8.79 -16.32 7.22
N SER A 40 7.85 -17.12 6.73
CA SER A 40 6.60 -16.65 6.17
C SER A 40 5.74 -15.91 7.20
N GLY A 41 5.13 -14.80 6.76
CA GLY A 41 4.25 -13.95 7.54
C GLY A 41 4.48 -12.46 7.34
N PRO A 42 5.71 -11.91 7.50
CA PRO A 42 5.99 -10.51 7.19
C PRO A 42 5.57 -10.12 5.78
N GLY A 43 5.90 -10.93 4.78
CA GLY A 43 5.48 -10.72 3.41
C GLY A 43 3.97 -10.71 3.24
N ALA A 44 3.23 -11.54 3.97
CA ALA A 44 1.77 -11.56 3.93
C ALA A 44 1.17 -10.27 4.51
N LEU A 45 1.67 -9.81 5.67
CA LEU A 45 1.25 -8.55 6.27
C LEU A 45 1.46 -7.38 5.31
N VAL A 46 2.57 -7.37 4.60
CA VAL A 46 2.87 -6.33 3.60
C VAL A 46 1.99 -6.47 2.36
N ALA A 47 1.80 -7.70 1.85
CA ALA A 47 1.01 -7.96 0.64
C ALA A 47 -0.45 -7.54 0.77
N VAL A 48 -1.01 -7.54 1.97
CA VAL A 48 -2.38 -7.06 2.24
C VAL A 48 -2.56 -5.59 1.84
N GLY A 49 -1.57 -4.74 2.12
CA GLY A 49 -1.64 -3.36 1.69
C GLY A 49 -1.69 -3.19 0.17
N TYR A 50 -1.28 -4.20 -0.60
CA TYR A 50 -1.38 -4.22 -2.07
C TYR A 50 -2.72 -4.80 -2.56
N MET A 51 -3.65 -5.12 -1.66
CA MET A 51 -4.97 -5.70 -1.96
C MET A 51 -6.07 -5.00 -1.17
N ASP A 52 -5.87 -3.76 -0.79
CA ASP A 52 -6.85 -2.95 -0.08
C ASP A 52 -8.00 -2.48 -0.99
N PRO A 53 -9.09 -1.93 -0.45
CA PRO A 53 -10.19 -1.40 -1.26
C PRO A 53 -9.77 -0.32 -2.26
N GLY A 54 -8.71 0.45 -1.97
CA GLY A 54 -8.15 1.44 -2.89
C GLY A 54 -7.56 0.81 -4.16
N ASN A 55 -6.79 -0.26 -4.00
CA ASN A 55 -6.29 -1.08 -5.11
C ASN A 55 -7.43 -1.67 -5.95
N TRP A 56 -8.50 -2.10 -5.29
CA TRP A 56 -9.67 -2.66 -5.99
C TRP A 56 -10.34 -1.61 -6.85
N SER A 57 -10.60 -0.44 -6.28
CA SER A 57 -11.26 0.66 -7.00
C SER A 57 -10.45 1.11 -8.21
N THR A 58 -9.17 1.38 -8.04
CA THR A 58 -8.30 1.84 -9.13
C THR A 58 -8.17 0.79 -10.25
N SER A 59 -8.09 -0.50 -9.91
CA SER A 59 -8.01 -1.58 -10.89
C SER A 59 -9.32 -1.79 -11.65
N ILE A 60 -10.47 -1.79 -10.95
CA ILE A 60 -11.80 -1.94 -11.56
C ILE A 60 -12.12 -0.75 -12.46
N THR A 61 -11.95 0.47 -11.96
CA THR A 61 -12.19 1.70 -12.73
C THR A 61 -11.24 1.79 -13.92
N GLY A 62 -9.96 1.43 -13.74
CA GLY A 62 -8.98 1.36 -14.82
C GLY A 62 -9.38 0.35 -15.91
N GLY A 63 -9.88 -0.82 -15.52
CA GLY A 63 -10.38 -1.84 -16.45
C GLY A 63 -11.62 -1.37 -17.21
N GLN A 64 -12.57 -0.75 -16.54
CA GLN A 64 -13.78 -0.22 -17.17
C GLN A 64 -13.47 0.91 -18.15
N ASN A 65 -12.67 1.89 -17.75
CA ASN A 65 -12.42 3.09 -18.54
C ASN A 65 -11.43 2.84 -19.70
N PHE A 66 -10.38 2.05 -19.44
CA PHE A 66 -9.25 1.90 -20.36
C PHE A 66 -9.01 0.44 -20.79
N GLN A 67 -9.94 -0.45 -20.49
CA GLN A 67 -9.84 -1.87 -20.80
C GLN A 67 -8.51 -2.45 -20.26
N TYR A 68 -7.76 -3.22 -21.05
CA TYR A 68 -6.52 -3.85 -20.63
C TYR A 68 -5.29 -2.93 -20.69
N LEU A 69 -5.43 -1.65 -21.09
CA LEU A 69 -4.32 -0.72 -21.28
C LEU A 69 -3.46 -0.55 -20.01
N LEU A 70 -4.09 -0.51 -18.85
CA LEU A 70 -3.41 -0.30 -17.57
C LEU A 70 -2.87 -1.61 -16.93
N MET A 71 -3.01 -2.76 -17.59
CA MET A 71 -2.45 -4.03 -17.11
C MET A 71 -0.92 -3.99 -17.00
N SER A 72 -0.25 -3.30 -17.95
CA SER A 72 1.19 -3.08 -17.91
C SER A 72 1.62 -2.25 -16.69
N VAL A 73 0.79 -1.31 -16.25
CA VAL A 73 1.04 -0.50 -15.04
C VAL A 73 0.96 -1.37 -13.79
N ILE A 74 -0.05 -2.26 -13.69
CA ILE A 74 -0.15 -3.23 -12.58
C ILE A 74 1.10 -4.12 -12.51
N LEU A 75 1.59 -4.61 -13.66
CA LEU A 75 2.80 -5.42 -13.70
C LEU A 75 4.04 -4.63 -13.25
N ILE A 76 4.27 -3.47 -13.85
CA ILE A 76 5.46 -2.65 -13.58
C ILE A 76 5.46 -2.18 -12.13
N SER A 77 4.33 -1.67 -11.62
CA SER A 77 4.22 -1.22 -10.22
C SER A 77 4.44 -2.38 -9.24
N SER A 78 3.96 -3.59 -9.55
CA SER A 78 4.19 -4.78 -8.71
C SER A 78 5.67 -5.20 -8.71
N LEU A 79 6.36 -5.14 -9.85
CA LEU A 79 7.80 -5.42 -9.91
C LEU A 79 8.62 -4.37 -9.14
N VAL A 80 8.27 -3.10 -9.27
CA VAL A 80 8.88 -2.03 -8.47
C VAL A 80 8.61 -2.24 -6.98
N ALA A 81 7.39 -2.61 -6.60
CA ALA A 81 7.05 -2.93 -5.23
C ALA A 81 7.90 -4.08 -4.67
N MET A 82 8.06 -5.19 -5.41
CA MET A 82 8.92 -6.31 -5.02
C MET A 82 10.38 -5.86 -4.79
N LEU A 83 10.90 -5.00 -5.67
CA LEU A 83 12.25 -4.44 -5.55
C LEU A 83 12.40 -3.60 -4.27
N LEU A 84 11.45 -2.70 -4.02
CA LEU A 84 11.47 -1.82 -2.86
C LEU A 84 11.27 -2.61 -1.55
N GLN A 85 10.38 -3.60 -1.55
CA GLN A 85 10.14 -4.45 -0.38
C GLN A 85 11.34 -5.34 -0.06
N TYR A 86 12.05 -5.84 -1.08
CA TYR A 86 13.35 -6.50 -0.87
C TYR A 86 14.34 -5.57 -0.15
N MET A 87 14.47 -4.32 -0.60
CA MET A 87 15.39 -3.35 0.04
C MET A 87 14.94 -3.01 1.45
N SER A 88 13.64 -2.86 1.68
CA SER A 88 13.06 -2.54 2.99
C SER A 88 13.31 -3.66 4.01
N ALA A 89 12.99 -4.91 3.69
CA ALA A 89 13.25 -6.05 4.55
C ALA A 89 14.75 -6.20 4.85
N LYS A 90 15.59 -6.08 3.83
CA LYS A 90 17.04 -6.15 3.97
C LYS A 90 17.57 -5.06 4.88
N LEU A 91 17.07 -3.81 4.77
CA LEU A 91 17.44 -2.73 5.69
C LEU A 91 17.15 -3.14 7.14
N GLY A 92 15.90 -3.55 7.42
CA GLY A 92 15.49 -3.94 8.77
C GLY A 92 16.31 -5.08 9.35
N ILE A 93 16.54 -6.16 8.59
CA ILE A 93 17.30 -7.32 9.04
C ILE A 93 18.76 -6.96 9.30
N VAL A 94 19.42 -6.25 8.38
CA VAL A 94 20.88 -5.98 8.46
C VAL A 94 21.19 -4.92 9.50
N THR A 95 20.41 -3.82 9.54
CA THR A 95 20.71 -2.67 10.42
C THR A 95 20.06 -2.75 11.79
N ARG A 96 19.08 -3.65 11.97
CA ARG A 96 18.22 -3.73 13.17
C ARG A 96 17.44 -2.43 13.43
N MET A 97 17.24 -1.62 12.41
CA MET A 97 16.45 -0.41 12.44
C MET A 97 15.36 -0.49 11.39
N ASP A 98 14.13 -0.11 11.73
CA ASP A 98 13.14 0.14 10.71
C ASP A 98 13.48 1.40 9.90
N LEU A 99 12.81 1.60 8.79
CA LEU A 99 13.10 2.72 7.88
C LEU A 99 12.88 4.08 8.55
N ALA A 100 11.89 4.23 9.43
CA ALA A 100 11.63 5.48 10.13
C ALA A 100 12.75 5.81 11.14
N GLN A 101 13.18 4.82 11.91
CA GLN A 101 14.34 4.92 12.81
C GLN A 101 15.60 5.26 12.04
N ALA A 102 15.85 4.56 10.93
CA ALA A 102 17.03 4.77 10.09
C ALA A 102 17.07 6.18 9.49
N ILE A 103 15.94 6.72 9.01
CA ILE A 103 15.83 8.10 8.54
C ILE A 103 16.06 9.07 9.70
N ARG A 104 15.39 8.86 10.82
CA ARG A 104 15.48 9.75 11.99
C ARG A 104 16.88 9.85 12.56
N ALA A 105 17.64 8.76 12.58
CA ALA A 105 19.03 8.73 13.04
C ALA A 105 19.98 9.60 12.18
N ARG A 106 19.59 9.91 10.94
CA ARG A 106 20.42 10.62 9.95
C ARG A 106 19.94 12.02 9.62
N THR A 107 18.76 12.36 10.06
CA THR A 107 18.11 13.65 9.75
C THR A 107 17.91 14.49 11.01
N SER A 108 17.72 15.80 10.82
CA SER A 108 17.34 16.71 11.90
C SER A 108 15.96 16.36 12.48
N LYS A 109 15.72 16.80 13.72
CA LYS A 109 14.40 16.62 14.36
C LYS A 109 13.28 17.26 13.53
N SER A 110 13.55 18.44 12.95
CA SER A 110 12.56 19.17 12.15
C SER A 110 12.18 18.41 10.89
N LEU A 111 13.15 17.90 10.14
CA LEU A 111 12.87 17.08 8.95
C LEU A 111 12.16 15.77 9.33
N GLY A 112 12.59 15.12 10.41
CA GLY A 112 11.93 13.89 10.91
C GLY A 112 10.44 14.13 11.22
N ILE A 113 10.08 15.27 11.84
CA ILE A 113 8.67 15.63 12.10
C ILE A 113 7.91 15.88 10.79
N VAL A 114 8.50 16.58 9.82
CA VAL A 114 7.86 16.84 8.52
C VAL A 114 7.58 15.53 7.78
N LEU A 115 8.56 14.63 7.73
CA LEU A 115 8.41 13.31 7.10
C LEU A 115 7.40 12.43 7.84
N TRP A 116 7.35 12.52 9.16
CA TRP A 116 6.32 11.85 9.96
C TRP A 116 4.91 12.32 9.59
N ILE A 117 4.68 13.65 9.58
CA ILE A 117 3.38 14.23 9.21
C ILE A 117 2.99 13.79 7.79
N LEU A 118 3.91 13.85 6.83
CA LEU A 118 3.64 13.43 5.44
C LEU A 118 3.24 11.95 5.36
N THR A 119 3.93 11.09 6.11
CA THR A 119 3.64 9.65 6.13
C THR A 119 2.33 9.35 6.87
N GLU A 120 2.01 10.08 7.95
CA GLU A 120 0.70 9.97 8.63
C GLU A 120 -0.44 10.39 7.71
N LEU A 121 -0.29 11.48 6.96
CA LEU A 121 -1.29 11.89 5.97
C LEU A 121 -1.48 10.83 4.88
N ALA A 122 -0.41 10.16 4.46
CA ALA A 122 -0.51 9.04 3.52
C ALA A 122 -1.28 7.85 4.11
N ILE A 123 -1.05 7.49 5.38
CA ILE A 123 -1.82 6.44 6.06
C ILE A 123 -3.29 6.84 6.19
N MET A 124 -3.58 8.10 6.53
CA MET A 124 -4.96 8.60 6.60
C MET A 124 -5.68 8.53 5.25
N ALA A 125 -4.96 8.78 4.15
CA ALA A 125 -5.51 8.61 2.80
C ALA A 125 -5.88 7.14 2.49
N THR A 126 -5.06 6.17 2.94
CA THR A 126 -5.41 4.75 2.88
C THR A 126 -6.62 4.43 3.77
N ASP A 127 -6.67 4.97 4.98
CA ASP A 127 -7.79 4.79 5.91
C ASP A 127 -9.13 5.29 5.32
N ILE A 128 -9.12 6.34 4.50
CA ILE A 128 -10.31 6.81 3.78
C ILE A 128 -10.85 5.71 2.86
N ALA A 129 -9.97 5.09 2.05
CA ALA A 129 -10.36 3.99 1.17
C ALA A 129 -10.88 2.78 1.94
N GLU A 130 -10.27 2.45 3.09
CA GLU A 130 -10.73 1.38 3.97
C GLU A 130 -12.13 1.65 4.55
N VAL A 131 -12.38 2.88 5.02
CA VAL A 131 -13.70 3.31 5.53
C VAL A 131 -14.75 3.17 4.44
N ILE A 132 -14.48 3.69 3.24
CA ILE A 132 -15.40 3.61 2.10
C ILE A 132 -15.67 2.14 1.74
N GLY A 133 -14.62 1.34 1.54
CA GLY A 133 -14.74 -0.07 1.18
C GLY A 133 -15.53 -0.88 2.19
N ALA A 134 -15.25 -0.72 3.49
CA ALA A 134 -15.96 -1.40 4.55
C ALA A 134 -17.43 -0.93 4.67
N ALA A 135 -17.69 0.37 4.54
CA ALA A 135 -19.05 0.92 4.57
C ALA A 135 -19.90 0.42 3.40
N ILE A 136 -19.32 0.40 2.18
CA ILE A 136 -19.97 -0.16 0.99
C ILE A 136 -20.26 -1.66 1.19
N ALA A 137 -19.29 -2.43 1.70
CA ALA A 137 -19.49 -3.85 1.95
C ALA A 137 -20.63 -4.10 2.96
N LEU A 138 -20.73 -3.31 4.03
CA LEU A 138 -21.83 -3.39 5.01
C LEU A 138 -23.18 -3.01 4.38
N TYR A 139 -23.20 -1.99 3.53
CA TYR A 139 -24.40 -1.63 2.78
C TYR A 139 -24.84 -2.77 1.86
N LEU A 140 -23.92 -3.35 1.07
CA LEU A 140 -24.22 -4.40 0.10
C LEU A 140 -24.64 -5.72 0.75
N LEU A 141 -24.06 -6.08 1.91
CA LEU A 141 -24.36 -7.34 2.61
C LEU A 141 -25.63 -7.26 3.48
N PHE A 142 -25.83 -6.13 4.15
CA PHE A 142 -26.83 -6.02 5.20
C PHE A 142 -27.84 -4.91 4.96
N ASN A 143 -27.74 -4.20 3.83
CA ASN A 143 -28.58 -3.03 3.49
C ASN A 143 -28.58 -1.93 4.57
N ILE A 144 -27.43 -1.76 5.25
CA ILE A 144 -27.23 -0.73 6.26
C ILE A 144 -26.99 0.60 5.56
N PRO A 145 -27.76 1.69 5.86
CA PRO A 145 -27.53 2.99 5.25
C PRO A 145 -26.08 3.45 5.36
N LEU A 146 -25.49 4.02 4.29
CA LEU A 146 -24.07 4.35 4.19
C LEU A 146 -23.58 5.21 5.35
N VAL A 147 -24.35 6.22 5.79
CA VAL A 147 -24.00 7.04 6.97
C VAL A 147 -23.78 6.18 8.20
N ILE A 148 -24.69 5.22 8.46
CA ILE A 148 -24.58 4.32 9.62
C ILE A 148 -23.43 3.35 9.43
N ALA A 149 -23.27 2.80 8.21
CA ALA A 149 -22.16 1.90 7.87
C ALA A 149 -20.80 2.56 8.10
N VAL A 150 -20.63 3.83 7.71
CA VAL A 150 -19.40 4.61 7.96
C VAL A 150 -19.12 4.73 9.48
N PHE A 151 -20.14 5.01 10.30
CA PHE A 151 -19.95 5.02 11.75
C PHE A 151 -19.60 3.64 12.32
N ILE A 152 -20.19 2.57 11.79
CA ILE A 152 -19.86 1.20 12.22
C ILE A 152 -18.38 0.89 11.96
N THR A 153 -17.75 1.42 10.91
CA THR A 153 -16.32 1.16 10.64
C THR A 153 -15.40 1.69 11.73
N VAL A 154 -15.83 2.65 12.56
CA VAL A 154 -15.03 3.13 13.70
C VAL A 154 -14.81 2.03 14.74
N PHE A 155 -15.74 1.08 14.82
CA PHE A 155 -15.68 -0.02 15.77
C PHE A 155 -14.70 -1.15 15.37
N ASP A 156 -14.03 -1.05 14.21
CA ASP A 156 -12.94 -1.97 13.83
C ASP A 156 -11.79 -1.97 14.85
N VAL A 157 -11.65 -0.89 15.61
CA VAL A 157 -10.71 -0.78 16.74
C VAL A 157 -10.90 -1.89 17.77
N PHE A 158 -12.14 -2.35 17.99
CA PHE A 158 -12.41 -3.47 18.91
C PHE A 158 -11.92 -4.81 18.35
N LEU A 159 -12.03 -5.01 17.03
CA LEU A 159 -11.44 -6.19 16.38
C LEU A 159 -9.92 -6.21 16.58
N LEU A 160 -9.28 -5.06 16.41
CA LEU A 160 -7.85 -4.93 16.65
C LEU A 160 -7.47 -5.27 18.10
N LEU A 161 -8.23 -4.80 19.10
CA LEU A 161 -8.02 -5.13 20.51
C LEU A 161 -8.14 -6.63 20.79
N LEU A 162 -9.03 -7.33 20.09
CA LEU A 162 -9.13 -8.79 20.16
C LEU A 162 -7.90 -9.45 19.56
N LEU A 163 -7.45 -8.97 18.39
CA LEU A 163 -6.30 -9.52 17.68
C LEU A 163 -4.98 -9.34 18.47
N THR A 164 -4.79 -8.23 19.17
CA THR A 164 -3.58 -8.01 20.00
C THR A 164 -3.43 -9.06 21.11
N LYS A 165 -4.53 -9.65 21.60
CA LYS A 165 -4.52 -10.72 22.59
C LYS A 165 -4.16 -12.09 22.01
N VAL A 166 -4.26 -12.26 20.71
CA VAL A 166 -4.12 -13.57 20.03
C VAL A 166 -2.65 -13.93 19.77
N GLY A 167 -1.78 -12.92 19.64
CA GLY A 167 -0.35 -13.07 19.35
C GLY A 167 -0.02 -12.93 17.87
N PHE A 168 1.15 -12.37 17.59
CA PHE A 168 1.58 -11.90 16.27
C PHE A 168 1.52 -12.99 15.17
N ARG A 169 2.02 -14.19 15.47
CA ARG A 169 2.02 -15.32 14.51
C ARG A 169 0.61 -15.77 14.07
N LYS A 170 -0.38 -15.64 14.95
CA LYS A 170 -1.76 -15.97 14.59
C LYS A 170 -2.41 -14.87 13.74
N ILE A 171 -2.02 -13.62 13.96
CA ILE A 171 -2.43 -12.50 13.09
C ILE A 171 -1.92 -12.74 11.68
N GLU A 172 -0.64 -13.07 11.51
CA GLU A 172 -0.05 -13.44 10.20
C GLU A 172 -0.86 -14.56 9.53
N ALA A 173 -1.24 -15.61 10.26
CA ALA A 173 -2.00 -16.74 9.72
C ALA A 173 -3.43 -16.35 9.29
N ILE A 174 -4.12 -15.48 10.05
CA ILE A 174 -5.44 -14.95 9.70
C ILE A 174 -5.34 -14.15 8.40
N VAL A 175 -4.35 -13.28 8.30
CA VAL A 175 -4.08 -12.45 7.12
C VAL A 175 -3.86 -13.32 5.88
N VAL A 176 -3.01 -14.34 5.96
CA VAL A 176 -2.77 -15.29 4.86
C VAL A 176 -4.07 -16.00 4.44
N CYS A 177 -4.87 -16.45 5.41
CA CYS A 177 -6.14 -17.11 5.12
C CYS A 177 -7.09 -16.19 4.33
N LEU A 178 -7.21 -14.92 4.75
CA LEU A 178 -8.06 -13.94 4.06
C LEU A 178 -7.54 -13.61 2.66
N ILE A 179 -6.22 -13.55 2.44
CA ILE A 179 -5.62 -13.40 1.10
C ILE A 179 -6.09 -14.53 0.18
N PHE A 180 -6.02 -15.77 0.64
CA PHE A 180 -6.48 -16.91 -0.17
C PHE A 180 -7.98 -16.86 -0.45
N VAL A 181 -8.81 -16.46 0.51
CA VAL A 181 -10.26 -16.27 0.30
C VAL A 181 -10.50 -15.25 -0.82
N ILE A 182 -9.87 -14.09 -0.76
CA ILE A 182 -9.96 -13.02 -1.76
C ILE A 182 -9.52 -13.55 -3.13
N LEU A 183 -8.36 -14.21 -3.21
CA LEU A 183 -7.82 -14.75 -4.45
C LEU A 183 -8.77 -15.77 -5.09
N PHE A 184 -9.27 -16.74 -4.32
CA PHE A 184 -10.18 -17.76 -4.84
C PHE A 184 -11.50 -17.18 -5.32
N VAL A 185 -12.05 -16.17 -4.61
CA VAL A 185 -13.25 -15.47 -5.04
C VAL A 185 -13.04 -14.82 -6.40
N PHE A 186 -11.93 -14.09 -6.60
CA PHE A 186 -11.67 -13.44 -7.89
C PHE A 186 -11.30 -14.39 -9.02
N ILE A 187 -10.52 -15.44 -8.75
CA ILE A 187 -10.28 -16.48 -9.76
C ILE A 187 -11.61 -17.06 -10.23
N TYR A 188 -12.51 -17.39 -9.31
CA TYR A 188 -13.83 -17.92 -9.62
C TYR A 188 -14.64 -16.92 -10.46
N GLN A 189 -14.72 -15.65 -10.06
CA GLN A 189 -15.47 -14.62 -10.77
C GLN A 189 -14.91 -14.35 -12.19
N VAL A 190 -13.59 -14.26 -12.33
CA VAL A 190 -12.94 -14.06 -13.65
C VAL A 190 -13.07 -15.28 -14.55
N ALA A 191 -12.91 -16.49 -14.01
CA ALA A 191 -13.12 -17.72 -14.78
C ALA A 191 -14.53 -17.80 -15.37
N LEU A 192 -15.48 -17.20 -14.68
CA LEU A 192 -16.86 -17.14 -15.10
C LEU A 192 -17.17 -15.95 -16.07
N SER A 193 -16.38 -14.90 -16.10
CA SER A 193 -16.62 -13.70 -16.94
C SER A 193 -16.15 -13.84 -18.39
N ASP A 194 -15.49 -14.94 -18.75
CA ASP A 194 -15.00 -15.28 -20.10
C ASP A 194 -14.21 -14.13 -20.77
N PRO A 195 -13.09 -13.69 -20.19
CA PRO A 195 -12.30 -12.60 -20.74
C PRO A 195 -11.56 -13.03 -22.02
N ASN A 196 -11.28 -12.09 -22.92
CA ASN A 196 -10.41 -12.34 -24.05
C ASN A 196 -8.95 -12.42 -23.61
N TRP A 197 -8.45 -13.61 -23.37
CA TRP A 197 -7.08 -13.84 -22.88
C TRP A 197 -6.00 -13.32 -23.83
N GLY A 198 -6.27 -13.26 -25.16
CA GLY A 198 -5.35 -12.67 -26.12
C GLY A 198 -5.12 -11.17 -25.87
N ASP A 199 -6.18 -10.45 -25.57
CA ASP A 199 -6.10 -9.00 -25.28
C ASP A 199 -5.57 -8.75 -23.87
N VAL A 200 -5.86 -9.62 -22.91
CA VAL A 200 -5.23 -9.59 -21.57
C VAL A 200 -3.71 -9.67 -21.68
N LEU A 201 -3.19 -10.62 -22.48
CA LEU A 201 -1.74 -10.78 -22.66
C LEU A 201 -1.11 -9.55 -23.39
N LYS A 202 -1.79 -8.98 -24.37
CA LYS A 202 -1.34 -7.74 -25.02
C LYS A 202 -1.28 -6.57 -24.04
N GLY A 203 -2.21 -6.48 -23.10
CA GLY A 203 -2.27 -5.44 -22.10
C GLY A 203 -1.05 -5.38 -21.17
N PHE A 204 -0.27 -6.45 -21.05
CA PHE A 204 1.00 -6.43 -20.30
C PHE A 204 2.14 -5.68 -21.00
N VAL A 205 1.97 -5.33 -22.27
CA VAL A 205 2.97 -4.56 -23.02
C VAL A 205 2.61 -3.07 -22.95
N PRO A 206 3.44 -2.23 -22.32
CA PRO A 206 3.16 -0.80 -22.24
C PRO A 206 3.19 -0.14 -23.63
N THR A 207 2.27 0.78 -23.87
CA THR A 207 2.19 1.57 -25.09
C THR A 207 2.31 3.06 -24.76
N SER A 208 2.49 3.91 -25.78
CA SER A 208 2.50 5.37 -25.57
C SER A 208 1.18 5.91 -25.01
N GLU A 209 0.08 5.19 -25.20
CA GLU A 209 -1.25 5.56 -24.72
C GLU A 209 -1.40 5.32 -23.21
N THR A 210 -0.59 4.43 -22.62
CA THR A 210 -0.66 4.06 -21.18
C THR A 210 -0.50 5.26 -20.24
N PHE A 211 0.26 6.27 -20.66
CA PHE A 211 0.51 7.50 -19.89
C PHE A 211 0.03 8.76 -20.61
N ALA A 212 -0.96 8.62 -21.48
CA ALA A 212 -1.52 9.75 -22.22
C ALA A 212 -2.50 10.57 -21.34
N ASN A 213 -2.56 11.89 -21.62
CA ASN A 213 -3.52 12.79 -20.98
C ASN A 213 -4.89 12.82 -21.70
N ASN A 214 -5.09 12.00 -22.73
CA ASN A 214 -6.32 11.89 -23.50
C ASN A 214 -6.52 10.44 -23.97
N PRO A 215 -7.76 9.95 -24.13
CA PRO A 215 -9.02 10.64 -23.79
C PRO A 215 -9.28 10.65 -22.27
N ALA A 216 -10.10 11.60 -21.80
CA ALA A 216 -10.67 11.54 -20.46
C ALA A 216 -11.98 10.73 -20.50
N ILE A 217 -12.08 9.71 -19.67
CA ILE A 217 -13.26 8.83 -19.53
C ILE A 217 -13.63 8.75 -18.06
N GLY A 218 -14.86 9.11 -17.71
CA GLY A 218 -15.31 9.13 -16.32
C GLY A 218 -14.45 10.04 -15.43
N GLY A 219 -14.05 11.21 -15.93
CA GLY A 219 -13.18 12.15 -15.20
C GLY A 219 -11.71 11.71 -15.06
N GLN A 220 -11.30 10.58 -15.67
CA GLN A 220 -9.93 10.08 -15.61
C GLN A 220 -9.29 9.98 -16.99
N THR A 221 -8.00 10.32 -17.08
CA THR A 221 -7.15 10.04 -18.22
C THR A 221 -6.36 8.74 -18.01
N PRO A 222 -5.78 8.09 -19.03
CA PRO A 222 -4.89 6.96 -18.84
C PRO A 222 -3.76 7.27 -17.85
N LEU A 223 -3.19 8.48 -17.89
CA LEU A 223 -2.15 8.91 -16.94
C LEU A 223 -2.67 8.95 -15.50
N THR A 224 -3.83 9.59 -15.24
CA THR A 224 -4.37 9.66 -13.88
C THR A 224 -4.81 8.29 -13.36
N GLY A 225 -5.37 7.43 -14.22
CA GLY A 225 -5.65 6.03 -13.90
C GLY A 225 -4.38 5.23 -13.57
N ALA A 226 -3.31 5.42 -14.35
CA ALA A 226 -2.00 4.81 -14.08
C ALA A 226 -1.42 5.27 -12.74
N LEU A 227 -1.51 6.58 -12.43
CA LEU A 227 -1.05 7.14 -11.15
C LEU A 227 -1.86 6.62 -9.96
N GLY A 228 -3.17 6.46 -10.12
CA GLY A 228 -4.02 5.82 -9.11
C GLY A 228 -3.56 4.38 -8.82
N ILE A 229 -3.32 3.57 -9.85
CA ILE A 229 -2.81 2.19 -9.71
C ILE A 229 -1.41 2.18 -9.07
N ILE A 230 -0.51 3.07 -9.50
CA ILE A 230 0.85 3.17 -8.92
C ILE A 230 0.77 3.55 -7.44
N GLY A 231 -0.01 4.58 -7.09
CA GLY A 231 -0.18 5.05 -5.72
C GLY A 231 -0.79 3.98 -4.81
N ALA A 232 -1.79 3.26 -5.31
CA ALA A 232 -2.40 2.14 -4.63
C ALA A 232 -1.43 0.95 -4.48
N THR A 233 -0.59 0.66 -5.49
CA THR A 233 0.30 -0.50 -5.48
C THR A 233 1.62 -0.22 -4.76
N VAL A 234 2.30 0.91 -5.03
CA VAL A 234 3.58 1.24 -4.40
C VAL A 234 3.33 2.14 -3.20
N MET A 235 2.95 1.55 -2.08
CA MET A 235 2.58 2.30 -0.87
C MET A 235 3.80 2.70 -0.04
N PRO A 236 3.98 3.99 0.30
CA PRO A 236 5.11 4.46 1.09
C PRO A 236 5.14 3.82 2.49
N HIS A 237 3.99 3.72 3.13
CA HIS A 237 3.87 3.23 4.50
C HIS A 237 4.20 1.73 4.63
N ASN A 238 3.97 0.91 3.60
CA ASN A 238 4.34 -0.50 3.60
C ASN A 238 5.86 -0.74 3.61
N LEU A 239 6.67 0.23 3.14
CA LEU A 239 8.12 0.15 3.25
C LEU A 239 8.57 0.28 4.71
N TYR A 240 7.93 1.17 5.47
CA TYR A 240 8.19 1.27 6.92
C TYR A 240 7.78 0.00 7.64
N LEU A 241 6.59 -0.53 7.35
CA LEU A 241 6.10 -1.76 7.98
C LEU A 241 7.04 -2.94 7.74
N HIS A 242 7.44 -3.18 6.48
CA HIS A 242 8.26 -4.35 6.15
C HIS A 242 9.62 -4.31 6.82
N SER A 243 10.26 -3.15 6.88
CA SER A 243 11.53 -2.99 7.60
C SER A 243 11.42 -3.28 9.10
N ALA A 244 10.24 -3.04 9.69
CA ALA A 244 9.99 -3.36 11.10
C ALA A 244 9.65 -4.85 11.29
N VAL A 245 8.63 -5.37 10.57
CA VAL A 245 8.16 -6.75 10.80
C VAL A 245 9.16 -7.83 10.34
N SER A 246 10.06 -7.51 9.43
CA SER A 246 11.16 -8.43 9.04
C SER A 246 12.13 -8.74 10.17
N GLN A 247 12.17 -7.91 11.23
CA GLN A 247 13.02 -8.10 12.42
C GLN A 247 12.39 -9.04 13.46
N THR A 248 11.16 -9.48 13.27
CA THR A 248 10.46 -10.35 14.25
C THR A 248 11.05 -11.75 14.38
N ARG A 249 11.80 -12.20 13.39
CA ARG A 249 12.47 -13.51 13.38
C ARG A 249 13.79 -13.43 14.15
N GLU A 250 14.08 -14.51 14.92
CA GLU A 250 15.34 -14.65 15.63
C GLU A 250 16.46 -14.88 14.59
N VAL A 251 17.41 -13.95 14.51
CA VAL A 251 18.57 -13.96 13.61
C VAL A 251 19.83 -13.75 14.43
N ASP A 252 20.83 -14.60 14.21
CA ASP A 252 22.16 -14.45 14.80
C ASP A 252 22.96 -13.43 13.97
N HIS A 253 23.07 -12.20 14.48
CA HIS A 253 23.74 -11.11 13.77
C HIS A 253 25.27 -11.19 13.84
N ASP A 254 25.84 -12.07 14.69
CA ASP A 254 27.26 -12.35 14.72
C ASP A 254 27.66 -13.37 13.63
N ASP A 255 26.67 -14.08 13.05
CA ASP A 255 26.82 -14.98 11.91
C ASP A 255 26.29 -14.34 10.62
N GLU A 256 27.20 -13.87 9.75
CA GLU A 256 26.82 -13.27 8.46
C GLU A 256 26.03 -14.22 7.55
N GLU A 257 26.20 -15.56 7.69
CA GLU A 257 25.44 -16.53 6.91
C GLU A 257 23.99 -16.61 7.41
N ASP A 258 23.75 -16.49 8.72
CA ASP A 258 22.38 -16.47 9.27
C ASP A 258 21.64 -15.20 8.83
N VAL A 259 22.31 -14.04 8.83
CA VAL A 259 21.79 -12.79 8.29
C VAL A 259 21.47 -12.92 6.79
N ALA A 260 22.39 -13.50 6.00
CA ALA A 260 22.16 -13.70 4.57
C ALA A 260 20.99 -14.64 4.28
N ASN A 261 20.85 -15.70 5.08
CA ASN A 261 19.70 -16.62 5.00
C ASN A 261 18.40 -15.91 5.38
N ALA A 262 18.39 -15.09 6.44
CA ALA A 262 17.24 -14.30 6.83
C ALA A 262 16.79 -13.38 5.69
N VAL A 263 17.70 -12.62 5.09
CA VAL A 263 17.38 -11.77 3.92
C VAL A 263 16.84 -12.59 2.76
N ARG A 264 17.46 -13.75 2.45
CA ARG A 264 17.03 -14.63 1.36
C ARG A 264 15.63 -15.15 1.56
N PHE A 265 15.32 -15.72 2.72
CA PHE A 265 14.01 -16.34 2.98
C PHE A 265 12.89 -15.30 3.13
N THR A 266 13.16 -14.15 3.75
CA THR A 266 12.21 -13.03 3.81
C THR A 266 11.93 -12.49 2.39
N THR A 267 12.94 -12.44 1.51
CA THR A 267 12.74 -12.08 0.10
C THR A 267 11.85 -13.09 -0.63
N TRP A 268 12.03 -14.40 -0.42
CA TRP A 268 11.14 -15.40 -0.98
C TRP A 268 9.70 -15.26 -0.47
N ASP A 269 9.51 -15.08 0.84
CA ASP A 269 8.19 -14.86 1.44
C ASP A 269 7.50 -13.64 0.81
N SER A 270 8.16 -12.48 0.81
CA SER A 270 7.58 -11.26 0.28
C SER A 270 7.28 -11.35 -1.23
N ASN A 271 8.17 -11.93 -2.04
CA ASN A 271 7.93 -12.06 -3.47
C ASN A 271 6.77 -13.01 -3.80
N ILE A 272 6.63 -14.11 -3.07
CA ILE A 272 5.49 -15.03 -3.23
C ILE A 272 4.18 -14.29 -2.89
N GLN A 273 4.13 -13.61 -1.75
CA GLN A 273 2.93 -12.91 -1.29
C GLN A 273 2.57 -11.71 -2.20
N LEU A 274 3.56 -10.94 -2.65
CA LEU A 274 3.35 -9.85 -3.60
C LEU A 274 2.96 -10.34 -5.00
N SER A 275 3.38 -11.54 -5.41
CA SER A 275 2.89 -12.17 -6.64
C SER A 275 1.41 -12.55 -6.55
N LEU A 276 0.94 -12.99 -5.37
CA LEU A 276 -0.49 -13.21 -5.14
C LEU A 276 -1.26 -11.89 -5.18
N ALA A 277 -0.72 -10.82 -4.61
CA ALA A 277 -1.32 -9.49 -4.67
C ALA A 277 -1.39 -8.95 -6.11
N PHE A 278 -0.31 -9.11 -6.89
CA PHE A 278 -0.30 -8.80 -8.32
C PHE A 278 -1.43 -9.54 -9.06
N LEU A 279 -1.58 -10.84 -8.79
CA LEU A 279 -2.63 -11.66 -9.42
C LEU A 279 -4.02 -11.15 -9.06
N VAL A 280 -4.28 -10.78 -7.80
CA VAL A 280 -5.55 -10.21 -7.36
C VAL A 280 -5.85 -8.91 -8.12
N ASN A 281 -4.89 -7.98 -8.21
CA ASN A 281 -5.07 -6.70 -8.92
C ASN A 281 -5.28 -6.89 -10.43
N ALA A 282 -4.57 -7.83 -11.04
CA ALA A 282 -4.79 -8.21 -12.44
C ALA A 282 -6.19 -8.79 -12.67
N LEU A 283 -6.65 -9.69 -11.79
CA LEU A 283 -8.00 -10.24 -11.85
C LEU A 283 -9.08 -9.18 -11.68
N LEU A 284 -8.87 -8.19 -10.80
CA LEU A 284 -9.79 -7.06 -10.60
C LEU A 284 -9.91 -6.19 -11.86
N LEU A 285 -8.79 -5.87 -12.52
CA LEU A 285 -8.82 -5.13 -13.78
C LEU A 285 -9.53 -5.94 -14.87
N ILE A 286 -9.23 -7.24 -15.02
CA ILE A 286 -9.88 -8.13 -15.99
C ILE A 286 -11.39 -8.19 -15.72
N MET A 287 -11.80 -8.28 -14.46
CA MET A 287 -13.19 -8.30 -14.07
C MET A 287 -13.87 -6.96 -14.43
N GLY A 288 -13.22 -5.83 -14.17
CA GLY A 288 -13.68 -4.50 -14.58
C GLY A 288 -13.95 -4.43 -16.08
N VAL A 289 -13.05 -4.96 -16.92
CA VAL A 289 -13.26 -5.02 -18.38
C VAL A 289 -14.44 -5.92 -18.73
N ALA A 290 -14.47 -7.14 -18.21
CA ALA A 290 -15.40 -8.18 -18.65
C ALA A 290 -16.85 -7.89 -18.24
N VAL A 291 -17.05 -7.39 -17.02
CA VAL A 291 -18.38 -7.14 -16.45
C VAL A 291 -19.04 -5.90 -17.05
N PHE A 292 -18.27 -4.85 -17.32
CA PHE A 292 -18.80 -3.61 -17.89
C PHE A 292 -18.85 -3.59 -19.43
N LYS A 293 -18.29 -4.59 -20.10
CA LYS A 293 -18.24 -4.71 -21.57
C LYS A 293 -19.62 -4.64 -22.23
N THR A 294 -20.66 -5.13 -21.56
CA THR A 294 -22.02 -5.14 -22.12
C THR A 294 -22.69 -3.77 -22.14
N GLY A 295 -22.14 -2.78 -21.42
CA GLY A 295 -22.76 -1.46 -21.26
C GLY A 295 -24.10 -1.46 -20.49
N THR A 296 -24.49 -2.61 -19.93
CA THR A 296 -25.75 -2.76 -19.17
C THR A 296 -25.67 -2.02 -17.83
N VAL A 297 -24.50 -2.05 -17.19
CA VAL A 297 -24.20 -1.27 -15.98
C VAL A 297 -23.12 -0.27 -16.34
N LYS A 298 -23.33 1.00 -16.00
CA LYS A 298 -22.42 2.10 -16.34
C LYS A 298 -21.65 2.64 -15.13
N ASP A 299 -22.08 2.29 -13.92
CA ASP A 299 -21.48 2.74 -12.68
C ASP A 299 -20.13 2.02 -12.44
N PRO A 300 -18.96 2.73 -12.47
CA PRO A 300 -17.63 2.13 -12.29
C PRO A 300 -17.31 1.81 -10.83
N SER A 301 -18.23 2.02 -9.94
CA SER A 301 -18.05 1.82 -8.50
C SER A 301 -18.23 0.35 -8.08
N PHE A 302 -17.93 0.08 -6.81
CA PHE A 302 -18.24 -1.23 -6.20
C PHE A 302 -19.72 -1.57 -6.22
N PHE A 303 -20.60 -0.57 -6.20
CA PHE A 303 -22.04 -0.77 -6.31
C PHE A 303 -22.40 -1.29 -7.70
N GLY A 304 -21.91 -0.64 -8.76
CA GLY A 304 -22.16 -1.08 -10.12
C GLY A 304 -21.56 -2.47 -10.39
N LEU A 305 -20.39 -2.78 -9.84
CA LEU A 305 -19.82 -4.12 -9.95
C LEU A 305 -20.68 -5.17 -9.23
N TYR A 306 -21.17 -4.86 -8.03
CA TYR A 306 -22.09 -5.74 -7.30
C TYR A 306 -23.40 -5.96 -8.07
N GLU A 307 -23.99 -4.90 -8.63
CA GLU A 307 -25.17 -4.97 -9.49
C GLU A 307 -24.90 -5.84 -10.71
N ALA A 308 -23.78 -5.60 -11.40
CA ALA A 308 -23.41 -6.36 -12.58
C ALA A 308 -23.19 -7.85 -12.28
N LEU A 309 -22.57 -8.19 -11.14
CA LEU A 309 -22.40 -9.59 -10.69
C LEU A 309 -23.69 -10.26 -10.25
N SER A 310 -24.75 -9.51 -9.93
CA SER A 310 -26.09 -10.03 -9.63
C SER A 310 -27.00 -10.10 -10.85
N ASN A 311 -26.64 -9.44 -11.96
CA ASN A 311 -27.49 -9.35 -13.14
C ASN A 311 -27.16 -10.47 -14.16
N PRO A 312 -28.08 -11.40 -14.44
CA PRO A 312 -27.83 -12.45 -15.44
C PRO A 312 -27.53 -11.94 -16.85
N ALA A 313 -28.01 -10.72 -17.20
CA ALA A 313 -27.82 -10.15 -18.53
C ALA A 313 -26.35 -9.71 -18.80
N THR A 314 -25.55 -9.55 -17.77
CA THR A 314 -24.11 -9.23 -17.89
C THR A 314 -23.25 -10.48 -18.11
N MET A 315 -23.82 -11.68 -17.98
CA MET A 315 -23.09 -12.95 -18.00
C MET A 315 -23.04 -13.57 -19.39
N SER A 316 -21.91 -14.14 -19.75
CA SER A 316 -21.62 -14.67 -21.10
C SER A 316 -22.19 -16.07 -21.37
N ASN A 317 -22.55 -16.85 -20.34
CA ASN A 317 -23.07 -18.20 -20.53
C ASN A 317 -24.18 -18.61 -19.54
N GLY A 318 -24.92 -19.67 -19.86
CA GLY A 318 -26.10 -20.09 -19.11
C GLY A 318 -25.82 -20.61 -17.68
N ILE A 319 -24.65 -21.19 -17.43
CA ILE A 319 -24.27 -21.63 -16.07
C ILE A 319 -24.09 -20.40 -15.18
N LEU A 320 -23.43 -19.37 -15.71
CA LEU A 320 -23.18 -18.11 -15.04
C LEU A 320 -24.46 -17.34 -14.76
N MET A 321 -25.37 -17.28 -15.74
CA MET A 321 -26.68 -16.67 -15.55
C MET A 321 -27.41 -17.30 -14.36
N ASN A 322 -27.31 -18.64 -14.20
CA ASN A 322 -27.92 -19.31 -13.07
C ASN A 322 -27.23 -19.01 -11.74
N VAL A 323 -25.88 -18.93 -11.70
CA VAL A 323 -25.15 -18.56 -10.49
C VAL A 323 -25.38 -17.10 -10.12
N ALA A 324 -25.40 -16.17 -11.09
CA ALA A 324 -25.72 -14.77 -10.87
C ALA A 324 -27.13 -14.57 -10.26
N LYS A 325 -28.15 -15.32 -10.76
CA LYS A 325 -29.51 -15.29 -10.20
C LYS A 325 -29.58 -15.68 -8.73
N THR A 326 -28.63 -16.46 -8.21
CA THR A 326 -28.60 -16.82 -6.79
C THR A 326 -28.05 -15.70 -5.89
N GLY A 327 -27.47 -14.66 -6.47
CA GLY A 327 -26.76 -13.59 -5.74
C GLY A 327 -25.42 -14.05 -5.14
N ALA A 328 -24.97 -15.27 -5.44
CA ALA A 328 -23.74 -15.80 -4.84
C ALA A 328 -22.49 -15.00 -5.24
N LEU A 329 -22.39 -14.60 -6.53
CA LEU A 329 -21.22 -13.83 -7.00
C LEU A 329 -21.12 -12.47 -6.35
N SER A 330 -22.22 -11.73 -6.30
CA SER A 330 -22.27 -10.40 -5.68
C SER A 330 -22.03 -10.46 -4.17
N THR A 331 -22.62 -11.45 -3.47
CA THR A 331 -22.37 -11.66 -2.04
C THR A 331 -20.90 -12.01 -1.76
N LEU A 332 -20.30 -12.92 -2.54
CA LEU A 332 -18.87 -13.26 -2.41
C LEU A 332 -17.97 -12.04 -2.64
N PHE A 333 -18.29 -11.19 -3.61
CA PHE A 333 -17.59 -9.93 -3.84
C PHE A 333 -17.66 -9.02 -2.60
N ALA A 334 -18.85 -8.79 -2.04
CA ALA A 334 -19.03 -7.92 -0.88
C ALA A 334 -18.35 -8.48 0.39
N VAL A 335 -18.36 -9.81 0.59
CA VAL A 335 -17.61 -10.47 1.68
C VAL A 335 -16.10 -10.31 1.48
N ALA A 336 -15.61 -10.47 0.26
CA ALA A 336 -14.19 -10.29 -0.05
C ALA A 336 -13.77 -8.82 0.14
N LEU A 337 -14.62 -7.85 -0.22
CA LEU A 337 -14.38 -6.42 0.00
C LEU A 337 -14.29 -6.10 1.50
N LEU A 338 -15.20 -6.65 2.31
CA LEU A 338 -15.14 -6.48 3.77
C LEU A 338 -13.86 -7.10 4.36
N ALA A 339 -13.50 -8.29 3.90
CA ALA A 339 -12.27 -8.97 4.33
C ALA A 339 -11.02 -8.18 3.95
N SER A 340 -10.98 -7.60 2.75
CA SER A 340 -9.90 -6.73 2.27
C SER A 340 -9.75 -5.50 3.17
N GLY A 341 -10.84 -4.79 3.46
CA GLY A 341 -10.83 -3.62 4.33
C GLY A 341 -10.35 -3.96 5.76
N GLN A 342 -10.80 -5.08 6.33
CA GLN A 342 -10.36 -5.50 7.67
C GLN A 342 -8.88 -5.91 7.70
N ASN A 343 -8.41 -6.57 6.68
CA ASN A 343 -7.01 -6.93 6.55
C ASN A 343 -6.11 -5.68 6.48
N SER A 344 -6.46 -4.73 5.63
CA SER A 344 -5.72 -3.47 5.46
C SER A 344 -5.71 -2.65 6.74
N THR A 345 -6.81 -2.63 7.49
CA THR A 345 -6.91 -1.99 8.81
C THR A 345 -5.86 -2.50 9.80
N ILE A 346 -5.58 -3.80 9.81
CA ILE A 346 -4.55 -4.38 10.68
C ILE A 346 -3.17 -3.82 10.30
N THR A 347 -2.83 -3.85 9.02
CA THR A 347 -1.51 -3.42 8.54
C THR A 347 -1.31 -1.91 8.66
N GLY A 348 -2.31 -1.10 8.32
CA GLY A 348 -2.28 0.35 8.49
C GLY A 348 -2.07 0.76 9.96
N THR A 349 -2.70 0.04 10.89
CA THR A 349 -2.52 0.30 12.32
C THR A 349 -1.09 -0.02 12.78
N LEU A 350 -0.55 -1.18 12.39
CA LEU A 350 0.82 -1.57 12.74
C LEU A 350 1.84 -0.59 12.13
N THR A 351 1.64 -0.21 10.87
CA THR A 351 2.51 0.77 10.20
C THR A 351 2.54 2.10 10.93
N GLY A 352 1.39 2.60 11.29
CA GLY A 352 1.32 3.87 11.99
C GLY A 352 2.01 3.83 13.35
N GLN A 353 1.99 2.70 14.04
CA GLN A 353 2.77 2.54 15.27
C GLN A 353 4.26 2.63 14.98
N VAL A 354 4.76 1.93 13.94
CA VAL A 354 6.16 1.96 13.50
C VAL A 354 6.63 3.39 13.22
N ILE A 355 5.89 4.14 12.40
CA ILE A 355 6.32 5.50 12.01
C ILE A 355 6.28 6.49 13.17
N MET A 356 5.29 6.38 14.06
CA MET A 356 5.19 7.23 15.23
C MET A 356 6.33 6.96 16.22
N GLU A 357 6.63 5.70 16.49
CA GLU A 357 7.75 5.31 17.35
C GLU A 357 9.09 5.65 16.71
N GLY A 358 9.27 5.38 15.41
CA GLY A 358 10.52 5.59 14.70
C GLY A 358 10.88 7.06 14.49
N PHE A 359 9.94 7.90 14.05
CA PHE A 359 10.24 9.31 13.75
C PHE A 359 10.21 10.22 14.98
N VAL A 360 9.23 10.08 15.86
CA VAL A 360 8.99 11.03 16.96
C VAL A 360 9.24 10.45 18.35
N HIS A 361 9.58 9.16 18.43
CA HIS A 361 9.81 8.44 19.70
C HIS A 361 8.63 8.56 20.67
N MET A 362 7.40 8.71 20.14
CA MET A 362 6.19 8.82 20.92
C MET A 362 5.54 7.43 21.03
N ARG A 363 5.19 7.04 22.26
CA ARG A 363 4.46 5.80 22.52
C ARG A 363 3.03 6.14 22.90
N MET A 364 2.11 5.56 22.17
CA MET A 364 0.67 5.66 22.41
C MET A 364 0.06 4.26 22.34
N PRO A 365 -0.95 3.92 23.16
CA PRO A 365 -1.66 2.66 23.00
C PRO A 365 -2.21 2.52 21.58
N ILE A 366 -1.96 1.37 20.94
CA ILE A 366 -2.32 1.10 19.55
C ILE A 366 -3.81 1.41 19.27
N TRP A 367 -4.70 1.03 20.18
CA TRP A 367 -6.13 1.28 20.05
C TRP A 367 -6.49 2.77 20.04
N LEU A 368 -5.82 3.59 20.89
CA LEU A 368 -6.09 5.03 20.98
C LEU A 368 -5.61 5.74 19.70
N ARG A 369 -4.41 5.38 19.22
CA ARG A 369 -3.90 5.88 17.95
C ARG A 369 -4.87 5.55 16.81
N ARG A 370 -5.29 4.27 16.71
CA ARG A 370 -6.22 3.83 15.67
C ARG A 370 -7.56 4.57 15.75
N LEU A 371 -8.09 4.75 16.94
CA LEU A 371 -9.34 5.50 17.13
C LEU A 371 -9.22 6.93 16.62
N VAL A 372 -8.12 7.63 16.95
CA VAL A 372 -7.89 9.03 16.52
C VAL A 372 -7.77 9.11 14.98
N THR A 373 -6.93 8.28 14.36
CA THR A 373 -6.75 8.29 12.90
C THR A 373 -8.03 7.90 12.18
N ARG A 374 -8.76 6.92 12.69
CA ARG A 374 -10.03 6.47 12.11
C ARG A 374 -11.11 7.55 12.18
N LEU A 375 -11.23 8.25 13.32
CA LEU A 375 -12.17 9.37 13.44
C LEU A 375 -11.85 10.50 12.45
N ILE A 376 -10.58 10.79 12.23
CA ILE A 376 -10.18 11.81 11.25
C ILE A 376 -10.51 11.34 9.81
N SER A 377 -10.23 10.09 9.46
CA SER A 377 -10.48 9.54 8.13
C SER A 377 -11.98 9.37 7.81
N VAL A 378 -12.81 9.21 8.82
CA VAL A 378 -14.28 9.14 8.67
C VAL A 378 -14.87 10.51 8.27
N VAL A 379 -14.25 11.63 8.67
CA VAL A 379 -14.78 12.97 8.39
C VAL A 379 -14.95 13.26 6.90
N PRO A 380 -13.94 13.12 6.02
CA PRO A 380 -14.11 13.36 4.60
C PRO A 380 -15.14 12.42 3.95
N VAL A 381 -15.24 11.17 4.41
CA VAL A 381 -16.24 10.22 3.92
C VAL A 381 -17.66 10.64 4.31
N LEU A 382 -17.87 11.05 5.57
CA LEU A 382 -19.15 11.58 6.02
C LEU A 382 -19.55 12.85 5.28
N ILE A 383 -18.60 13.77 5.07
CA ILE A 383 -18.84 14.99 4.29
C ILE A 383 -19.28 14.61 2.88
N CYS A 384 -18.61 13.68 2.21
CA CYS A 384 -18.95 13.20 0.88
C CYS A 384 -20.39 12.64 0.85
N VAL A 385 -20.73 11.71 1.75
CA VAL A 385 -22.06 11.09 1.83
C VAL A 385 -23.16 12.11 2.18
N LEU A 386 -22.87 13.08 3.05
CA LEU A 386 -23.84 14.09 3.44
C LEU A 386 -24.09 15.15 2.35
N LEU A 387 -23.05 15.53 1.60
CA LEU A 387 -23.17 16.50 0.49
C LEU A 387 -23.92 15.90 -0.71
N THR A 388 -23.78 14.60 -0.93
CA THR A 388 -24.47 13.90 -2.03
C THR A 388 -25.85 13.39 -1.62
N ARG A 389 -26.23 13.54 -0.34
CA ARG A 389 -27.52 13.12 0.18
C ARG A 389 -28.66 13.93 -0.45
N GLY A 390 -29.52 13.24 -1.19
CA GLY A 390 -30.65 13.85 -1.91
C GLY A 390 -30.39 14.03 -3.40
N ASP A 391 -29.18 13.76 -3.87
CA ASP A 391 -28.88 13.57 -5.28
C ASP A 391 -29.33 12.18 -5.78
N THR A 392 -29.07 11.88 -7.04
CA THR A 392 -29.33 10.54 -7.56
C THR A 392 -28.35 9.55 -6.91
N VAL A 393 -28.80 8.32 -6.66
CA VAL A 393 -27.98 7.23 -6.10
C VAL A 393 -26.67 7.05 -6.87
N VAL A 394 -26.71 7.22 -8.19
CA VAL A 394 -25.51 7.13 -9.06
C VAL A 394 -24.47 8.20 -8.70
N LYS A 395 -24.89 9.44 -8.41
CA LYS A 395 -23.96 10.51 -8.02
C LYS A 395 -23.30 10.26 -6.66
N GLU A 396 -24.04 9.70 -5.70
CA GLU A 396 -23.50 9.31 -4.40
C GLU A 396 -22.42 8.23 -4.55
N HIS A 397 -22.68 7.22 -5.37
CA HIS A 397 -21.73 6.14 -5.68
C HIS A 397 -20.47 6.67 -6.38
N GLU A 398 -20.67 7.54 -7.38
CA GLU A 398 -19.58 8.16 -8.13
C GLU A 398 -18.69 9.04 -7.24
N ALA A 399 -19.29 9.84 -6.37
CA ALA A 399 -18.56 10.69 -5.43
C ALA A 399 -17.68 9.88 -4.46
N LEU A 400 -18.21 8.77 -3.92
CA LEU A 400 -17.43 7.88 -3.06
C LEU A 400 -16.31 7.18 -3.82
N ASN A 401 -16.56 6.72 -5.06
CA ASN A 401 -15.54 6.12 -5.91
C ASN A 401 -14.43 7.12 -6.24
N ASN A 402 -14.78 8.36 -6.58
CA ASN A 402 -13.81 9.42 -6.87
C ASN A 402 -13.00 9.79 -5.62
N LEU A 403 -13.63 9.90 -4.44
CA LEU A 403 -12.93 10.15 -3.18
C LEU A 403 -11.91 9.05 -2.88
N MET A 404 -12.29 7.79 -3.10
CA MET A 404 -11.42 6.64 -2.89
C MET A 404 -10.25 6.64 -3.87
N ASN A 405 -10.48 6.84 -5.18
CA ASN A 405 -9.43 6.90 -6.19
C ASN A 405 -8.47 8.09 -5.97
N ASN A 406 -9.01 9.27 -5.62
CA ASN A 406 -8.20 10.45 -5.32
C ASN A 406 -7.34 10.26 -4.06
N SER A 407 -7.81 9.50 -3.07
CA SER A 407 -6.99 9.15 -1.90
C SER A 407 -5.75 8.34 -2.29
N GLN A 408 -5.85 7.44 -3.27
CA GLN A 408 -4.70 6.66 -3.77
C GLN A 408 -3.70 7.52 -4.54
N VAL A 409 -4.18 8.51 -5.26
CA VAL A 409 -3.32 9.47 -5.93
C VAL A 409 -2.50 10.27 -4.91
N PHE A 410 -3.12 10.69 -3.80
CA PHE A 410 -2.41 11.40 -2.73
C PHE A 410 -1.26 10.57 -2.14
N LEU A 411 -1.42 9.23 -2.02
CA LEU A 411 -0.37 8.31 -1.59
C LEU A 411 0.88 8.39 -2.48
N ALA A 412 0.68 8.57 -3.79
CA ALA A 412 1.77 8.63 -4.74
C ALA A 412 2.75 9.80 -4.46
N PHE A 413 2.29 10.91 -3.89
CA PHE A 413 3.16 12.05 -3.52
C PHE A 413 4.05 11.79 -2.32
N ALA A 414 3.66 10.88 -1.42
CA ALA A 414 4.48 10.51 -0.27
C ALA A 414 5.58 9.50 -0.63
N LEU A 415 5.46 8.81 -1.78
CA LEU A 415 6.39 7.77 -2.22
C LEU A 415 7.86 8.20 -2.28
N PRO A 416 8.24 9.33 -2.90
CA PRO A 416 9.65 9.71 -3.02
C PRO A 416 10.35 9.84 -1.67
N PHE A 417 9.62 10.23 -0.63
CA PHE A 417 10.14 10.46 0.72
C PHE A 417 10.39 9.18 1.53
N SER A 418 9.89 8.05 1.07
CA SER A 418 10.23 6.73 1.62
C SER A 418 11.21 5.97 0.72
N MET A 419 11.01 6.01 -0.61
CA MET A 419 11.85 5.28 -1.56
C MET A 419 13.28 5.81 -1.64
N LEU A 420 13.44 7.14 -1.68
CA LEU A 420 14.75 7.77 -1.83
C LEU A 420 15.66 7.52 -0.62
N PRO A 421 15.21 7.73 0.64
CA PRO A 421 15.99 7.35 1.80
C PRO A 421 16.34 5.86 1.83
N LEU A 422 15.37 4.99 1.54
CA LEU A 422 15.58 3.55 1.49
C LEU A 422 16.70 3.17 0.49
N LEU A 423 16.65 3.73 -0.72
CA LEU A 423 17.64 3.48 -1.75
C LEU A 423 19.03 4.00 -1.34
N MET A 424 19.11 5.21 -0.79
CA MET A 424 20.37 5.81 -0.35
C MET A 424 21.02 4.99 0.77
N MET A 425 20.26 4.51 1.74
CA MET A 425 20.76 3.70 2.85
C MET A 425 21.19 2.31 2.39
N THR A 426 20.36 1.62 1.61
CA THR A 426 20.68 0.27 1.13
C THR A 426 21.80 0.22 0.09
N ASN A 427 22.17 1.37 -0.50
CA ASN A 427 23.34 1.52 -1.37
C ASN A 427 24.62 1.88 -0.59
N SER A 428 24.51 2.27 0.68
CA SER A 428 25.63 2.71 1.50
C SER A 428 26.38 1.52 2.08
N THR A 429 27.71 1.48 1.87
CA THR A 429 28.58 0.49 2.52
C THR A 429 28.66 0.71 4.03
N ALA A 430 28.61 1.95 4.48
CA ALA A 430 28.66 2.29 5.91
C ALA A 430 27.46 1.73 6.69
N GLU A 431 26.30 1.60 6.02
CA GLU A 431 25.07 1.09 6.62
C GLU A 431 24.93 -0.43 6.51
N MET A 432 25.22 -0.94 5.32
CA MET A 432 24.92 -2.32 4.94
C MET A 432 26.14 -3.24 4.97
N GLY A 433 27.33 -2.70 5.15
CA GLY A 433 28.56 -3.44 4.92
C GLY A 433 28.78 -3.77 3.45
N GLU A 434 29.97 -4.32 3.11
CA GLU A 434 30.30 -4.67 1.72
C GLU A 434 29.44 -5.83 1.17
N ARG A 435 29.05 -6.77 2.02
CA ARG A 435 28.30 -7.97 1.65
C ARG A 435 26.85 -7.69 1.31
N PHE A 436 26.17 -6.80 2.07
CA PHE A 436 24.72 -6.60 1.99
C PHE A 436 24.30 -5.33 1.22
N LYS A 437 25.24 -4.45 0.84
CA LYS A 437 24.91 -3.31 -0.01
C LYS A 437 24.27 -3.76 -1.33
N ASN A 438 23.44 -2.93 -1.92
CA ASN A 438 22.78 -3.25 -3.17
C ASN A 438 23.79 -3.52 -4.29
N LYS A 439 23.58 -4.60 -5.04
CA LYS A 439 24.33 -4.88 -6.26
C LYS A 439 24.02 -3.80 -7.31
N ARG A 440 24.96 -3.54 -8.25
CA ARG A 440 24.82 -2.47 -9.27
C ARG A 440 23.49 -2.49 -10.03
N ILE A 441 22.99 -3.68 -10.39
CA ILE A 441 21.70 -3.80 -11.09
C ILE A 441 20.52 -3.37 -10.20
N ILE A 442 20.54 -3.71 -8.92
CA ILE A 442 19.51 -3.28 -7.95
C ILE A 442 19.56 -1.76 -7.74
N GLN A 443 20.77 -1.18 -7.68
CA GLN A 443 20.95 0.26 -7.60
C GLN A 443 20.37 0.96 -8.83
N LEU A 444 20.69 0.47 -10.05
CA LEU A 444 20.18 1.02 -11.30
C LEU A 444 18.64 0.96 -11.36
N LEU A 445 18.06 -0.22 -11.10
CA LEU A 445 16.61 -0.39 -11.08
C LEU A 445 15.95 0.46 -10.00
N GLY A 446 16.55 0.58 -8.82
CA GLY A 446 16.09 1.44 -7.75
C GLY A 446 16.06 2.91 -8.17
N TRP A 447 17.13 3.43 -8.79
CA TRP A 447 17.16 4.81 -9.28
C TRP A 447 16.16 5.05 -10.40
N ILE A 448 16.01 4.13 -11.35
CA ILE A 448 14.99 4.21 -12.41
C ILE A 448 13.59 4.29 -11.77
N SER A 449 13.30 3.45 -10.77
CA SER A 449 12.02 3.44 -10.08
C SER A 449 11.77 4.77 -9.34
N VAL A 450 12.72 5.24 -8.53
CA VAL A 450 12.57 6.49 -7.77
C VAL A 450 12.38 7.69 -8.68
N ILE A 451 13.24 7.84 -9.70
CA ILE A 451 13.17 8.97 -10.64
C ILE A 451 11.90 8.88 -11.48
N GLY A 452 11.60 7.70 -12.03
CA GLY A 452 10.44 7.49 -12.90
C GLY A 452 9.12 7.75 -12.18
N LEU A 453 8.93 7.17 -10.98
CA LEU A 453 7.71 7.39 -10.20
C LEU A 453 7.59 8.83 -9.70
N THR A 454 8.69 9.45 -9.27
CA THR A 454 8.67 10.87 -8.87
C THR A 454 8.29 11.75 -10.06
N TYR A 455 8.87 11.51 -11.23
CA TYR A 455 8.54 12.26 -12.46
C TYR A 455 7.07 12.10 -12.84
N LEU A 456 6.56 10.87 -12.89
CA LEU A 456 5.14 10.61 -13.21
C LEU A 456 4.19 11.31 -12.23
N ASN A 457 4.50 11.27 -10.92
CA ASN A 457 3.69 11.95 -9.92
C ASN A 457 3.66 13.47 -10.13
N LEU A 458 4.81 14.08 -10.45
CA LEU A 458 4.90 15.52 -10.62
C LEU A 458 4.18 15.99 -11.89
N ILE A 459 4.32 15.28 -13.03
CA ILE A 459 3.63 15.67 -14.26
C ILE A 459 2.12 15.42 -14.23
N GLY A 460 1.66 14.46 -13.43
CA GLY A 460 0.23 14.18 -13.29
C GLY A 460 -0.49 15.13 -12.31
N LEU A 461 0.25 15.90 -11.49
CA LEU A 461 -0.34 16.73 -10.44
C LEU A 461 -1.32 17.79 -10.97
N PRO A 462 -1.05 18.53 -12.06
CA PRO A 462 -2.02 19.48 -12.63
C PRO A 462 -3.36 18.83 -12.94
N SER A 463 -3.37 17.77 -13.75
CA SER A 463 -4.60 17.06 -14.12
C SER A 463 -5.38 16.48 -12.94
N GLN A 464 -4.68 16.11 -11.87
CA GLN A 464 -5.33 15.61 -10.64
C GLN A 464 -6.01 16.74 -9.87
N ILE A 465 -5.37 17.92 -9.76
CA ILE A 465 -5.97 19.06 -9.09
C ILE A 465 -7.13 19.62 -9.93
N GLU A 466 -7.00 19.64 -11.26
CA GLU A 466 -8.10 19.98 -12.16
C GLU A 466 -9.33 19.09 -11.93
N GLY A 467 -9.13 17.77 -11.72
CA GLY A 467 -10.20 16.81 -11.44
C GLY A 467 -11.04 17.13 -10.19
N PHE A 468 -10.52 17.90 -9.23
CA PHE A 468 -11.31 18.36 -8.08
C PHE A 468 -12.33 19.45 -8.44
N PHE A 469 -12.17 20.13 -9.59
CA PHE A 469 -13.10 21.14 -10.08
C PHE A 469 -14.20 20.55 -10.98
N GLY A 470 -14.23 19.23 -11.18
CA GLY A 470 -15.23 18.49 -11.95
C GLY A 470 -14.84 18.25 -13.42
N ASP A 471 -15.78 17.66 -14.18
CA ASP A 471 -15.54 17.16 -15.54
C ASP A 471 -15.35 18.25 -16.61
N SER A 472 -15.72 19.50 -16.31
CA SER A 472 -15.66 20.62 -17.25
C SER A 472 -15.27 21.91 -16.53
N PRO A 473 -14.03 21.98 -15.99
CA PRO A 473 -13.59 23.17 -15.26
C PRO A 473 -13.51 24.38 -16.19
N SER A 474 -13.88 25.54 -15.67
CA SER A 474 -13.75 26.83 -16.35
C SER A 474 -12.27 27.24 -16.47
N ALA A 475 -11.97 28.18 -17.39
CA ALA A 475 -10.58 28.61 -17.61
C ALA A 475 -9.89 29.16 -16.34
N TRP A 476 -10.65 29.83 -15.46
CA TRP A 476 -10.08 30.31 -14.20
C TRP A 476 -9.81 29.18 -13.18
N GLU A 477 -10.64 28.12 -13.18
CA GLU A 477 -10.44 26.94 -12.33
C GLU A 477 -9.20 26.15 -12.78
N ILE A 478 -9.01 25.98 -14.09
CA ILE A 478 -7.80 25.38 -14.67
C ILE A 478 -6.56 26.19 -14.26
N THR A 479 -6.59 27.52 -14.43
CA THR A 479 -5.45 28.38 -14.04
C THR A 479 -5.16 28.29 -12.54
N THR A 480 -6.21 28.18 -11.72
CA THR A 480 -6.07 28.03 -10.26
C THR A 480 -5.50 26.67 -9.90
N ALA A 481 -6.00 25.59 -10.52
CA ALA A 481 -5.50 24.23 -10.37
C ALA A 481 -4.01 24.14 -10.73
N ASP A 482 -3.62 24.67 -11.87
CA ASP A 482 -2.24 24.73 -12.31
C ASP A 482 -1.35 25.50 -11.35
N SER A 483 -1.82 26.66 -10.85
CA SER A 483 -1.07 27.46 -9.90
C SER A 483 -0.81 26.71 -8.61
N ILE A 484 -1.82 26.02 -8.07
CA ILE A 484 -1.70 25.17 -6.88
C ILE A 484 -0.74 24.01 -7.17
N ALA A 485 -0.87 23.34 -8.33
CA ALA A 485 -0.01 22.24 -8.74
C ALA A 485 1.47 22.66 -8.77
N TYR A 486 1.79 23.77 -9.42
CA TYR A 486 3.17 24.24 -9.51
C TYR A 486 3.76 24.62 -8.14
N VAL A 487 2.98 25.24 -7.26
CA VAL A 487 3.42 25.52 -5.88
C VAL A 487 3.72 24.22 -5.13
N LEU A 488 2.87 23.21 -5.25
CA LEU A 488 3.08 21.89 -4.64
C LEU A 488 4.29 21.18 -5.23
N ILE A 489 4.49 21.23 -6.56
CA ILE A 489 5.68 20.66 -7.22
C ILE A 489 6.96 21.28 -6.65
N VAL A 490 7.01 22.61 -6.54
CA VAL A 490 8.17 23.30 -5.97
C VAL A 490 8.39 22.90 -4.51
N ALA A 491 7.32 22.81 -3.70
CA ALA A 491 7.41 22.39 -2.30
C ALA A 491 7.93 20.94 -2.16
N VAL A 492 7.42 20.00 -2.99
CA VAL A 492 7.87 18.59 -3.03
C VAL A 492 9.35 18.52 -3.42
N LEU A 493 9.77 19.22 -4.48
CA LEU A 493 11.16 19.24 -4.91
C LEU A 493 12.09 19.86 -3.84
N ALA A 494 11.68 20.95 -3.21
CA ALA A 494 12.45 21.56 -2.12
C ALA A 494 12.60 20.61 -0.93
N LEU A 495 11.55 19.91 -0.54
CA LEU A 495 11.57 18.93 0.54
C LEU A 495 12.45 17.71 0.17
N LEU A 496 12.41 17.25 -1.09
CA LEU A 496 13.29 16.17 -1.58
C LEU A 496 14.76 16.58 -1.50
N VAL A 497 15.09 17.79 -1.97
CA VAL A 497 16.46 18.32 -1.89
C VAL A 497 16.91 18.40 -0.42
N TRP A 498 16.07 18.94 0.47
CA TRP A 498 16.36 18.98 1.90
C TRP A 498 16.63 17.59 2.46
N THR A 499 15.77 16.61 2.14
CA THR A 499 15.92 15.21 2.56
C THR A 499 17.24 14.61 2.08
N VAL A 500 17.59 14.79 0.79
CA VAL A 500 18.86 14.28 0.22
C VAL A 500 20.07 14.90 0.91
N VAL A 501 20.06 16.22 1.12
CA VAL A 501 21.18 16.94 1.75
C VAL A 501 21.40 16.46 3.18
N GLU A 502 20.34 16.32 3.97
CA GLU A 502 20.47 15.84 5.36
C GLU A 502 20.91 14.38 5.43
N LEU A 503 20.35 13.50 4.60
CA LEU A 503 20.77 12.10 4.54
C LEU A 503 22.22 11.96 4.13
N HIS A 504 22.67 12.73 3.14
CA HIS A 504 24.07 12.70 2.73
C HIS A 504 25.02 13.15 3.85
N LYS A 505 24.65 14.20 4.59
CA LYS A 505 25.41 14.66 5.77
C LYS A 505 25.38 13.61 6.90
N GLY A 506 24.22 12.98 7.12
CA GLY A 506 24.03 11.93 8.12
C GLY A 506 24.89 10.69 7.81
N ASN A 507 24.86 10.21 6.57
CA ASN A 507 25.66 9.07 6.14
C ASN A 507 27.18 9.35 6.29
N LYS A 508 27.63 10.57 6.00
CA LYS A 508 29.04 10.94 6.24
C LYS A 508 29.42 10.89 7.72
N ARG A 509 28.53 11.36 8.63
CA ARG A 509 28.78 11.28 10.08
C ARG A 509 28.88 9.83 10.55
N VAL A 510 27.98 8.95 10.10
CA VAL A 510 28.01 7.52 10.43
C VAL A 510 29.29 6.87 9.92
N ALA A 511 29.72 7.18 8.70
CA ALA A 511 30.95 6.65 8.12
C ALA A 511 32.22 7.10 8.89
N LEU A 512 32.25 8.36 9.35
CA LEU A 512 33.36 8.88 10.16
C LEU A 512 33.41 8.22 11.53
N ALA A 513 32.27 8.10 12.21
CA ALA A 513 32.18 7.43 13.51
C ALA A 513 32.59 5.95 13.44
N ALA A 514 32.21 5.25 12.35
CA ALA A 514 32.61 3.87 12.14
C ALA A 514 34.15 3.74 11.89
N LYS A 515 34.76 4.74 11.25
CA LYS A 515 36.19 4.78 11.03
C LYS A 515 36.98 5.01 12.33
N GLU A 516 36.57 6.00 13.13
CA GLU A 516 37.13 6.30 14.45
C GLU A 516 37.05 5.08 15.37
N LEU A 517 35.94 4.39 15.42
CA LEU A 517 35.77 3.17 16.24
C LEU A 517 36.72 2.04 15.82
N ASN A 518 36.95 1.87 14.51
CA ASN A 518 37.88 0.87 14.00
C ASN A 518 39.34 1.23 14.26
N GLU A 519 39.69 2.52 14.27
CA GLU A 519 41.03 2.99 14.63
C GLU A 519 41.31 2.76 16.13
N ASP A 520 40.32 3.08 17.01
CA ASP A 520 40.44 2.81 18.47
C ASP A 520 40.54 1.32 18.82
N LEU A 521 39.92 0.43 18.02
CA LEU A 521 40.00 -1.02 18.21
C LEU A 521 41.31 -1.63 17.67
N SER A 522 42.08 -0.89 16.84
CA SER A 522 43.33 -1.33 16.25
C SER A 522 44.57 -0.87 17.05
N GLU A 523 44.42 0.09 17.98
CA GLU A 523 45.38 0.47 19.00
C GLU A 523 45.19 -0.35 20.27
#